data_a928928d9d6b7c6d5e1e7358674d08a7
#
_entry.id   a928928d9d6b7c6d5e1e7358674d08a7
#
_cell.length_a   1.000
_cell.length_b   1.000
_cell.length_c   1.000
_cell.angle_alpha   90.00
_cell.angle_beta   90.00
_cell.angle_gamma   90.00
#
_symmetry.space_group_name_H-M   'P 1'
#
loop_
_entity.id
_entity.type
_entity.pdbx_description
1 polymer ?
#
loop_
_entity_poly.entity_id
_entity_poly.type
_entity_poly.pdbx_seq_one_letter_code
_entity_poly.pdbx_strand_id
1 'polypeptide(L)'
;VDVFSCVGDGNGHKWSSKGDGSYTIAPCTVGDGPDQAPARGTRITLHVKEQDKTLAAAEWAVESVLKKYSAFVGFPVTLNGKRTNSIDALWTKRASEVSDEDATAFYRFVGGAIDTPAFRLHFSADSPLTIRSLLFAPTDNPERGFAGKQLDGDQSGLALYSRRVLIQQNARGLLPQFMRWVRGVVDCEDVPLNISRESLQDSDLIRRLGDIITKRVLKFLGERAKKEPEKYVEWYGKMGVFLKEGICGDQSYLYKDSLTPLLRFESSAEAVKGEKDDKPSHAQISLDQYVSRMPDDQKEIYYLVAPGGRRQAEISP
;
A
#
# COMPACT_ATOMS: atom_id res chain seq x y z
N VAL A 1 -3.38 35.49 7.26
CA VAL A 1 -4.49 34.52 7.26
C VAL A 1 -5.61 35.07 8.10
N ASP A 2 -6.82 35.07 7.54
CA ASP A 2 -8.03 35.43 8.26
C ASP A 2 -8.96 34.23 8.33
N VAL A 3 -9.47 33.92 9.52
CA VAL A 3 -10.41 32.81 9.75
C VAL A 3 -11.69 33.38 10.33
N PHE A 4 -12.80 33.14 9.65
CA PHE A 4 -14.12 33.59 10.07
C PHE A 4 -14.95 32.35 10.43
N SER A 5 -15.55 32.33 11.60
CA SER A 5 -16.30 31.15 12.09
C SER A 5 -17.57 31.55 12.81
N CYS A 6 -18.64 30.75 12.60
CA CYS A 6 -19.90 30.84 13.32
C CYS A 6 -20.48 29.45 13.53
N VAL A 7 -21.02 29.18 14.72
CA VAL A 7 -21.65 27.89 15.04
C VAL A 7 -23.15 27.83 14.69
N GLY A 8 -23.67 28.90 14.08
CA GLY A 8 -25.08 29.01 13.69
C GLY A 8 -25.96 29.74 14.71
N ASP A 9 -25.36 30.38 15.69
CA ASP A 9 -26.02 31.20 16.73
C ASP A 9 -26.13 32.69 16.38
N GLY A 10 -25.68 33.07 15.18
CA GLY A 10 -25.62 34.46 14.70
C GLY A 10 -24.40 35.25 15.19
N ASN A 11 -23.55 34.66 16.04
CA ASN A 11 -22.34 35.29 16.56
C ASN A 11 -21.11 34.88 15.78
N GLY A 12 -20.65 35.73 14.88
CA GLY A 12 -19.43 35.51 14.10
C GLY A 12 -18.18 35.94 14.83
N HIS A 13 -17.08 35.20 14.63
CA HIS A 13 -15.77 35.56 15.18
C HIS A 13 -14.74 35.54 14.04
N LYS A 14 -13.84 36.54 14.05
CA LYS A 14 -12.70 36.63 13.14
C LYS A 14 -11.41 36.41 13.94
N TRP A 15 -10.62 35.45 13.52
CA TRP A 15 -9.23 35.29 13.96
C TRP A 15 -8.31 35.73 12.81
N SER A 16 -7.28 36.52 13.13
CA SER A 16 -6.31 37.02 12.14
C SER A 16 -4.88 36.84 12.61
N SER A 17 -3.97 36.42 11.75
CA SER A 17 -2.54 36.32 12.04
C SER A 17 -1.71 36.62 10.78
N LYS A 18 -0.55 37.24 10.99
CA LYS A 18 0.48 37.44 9.94
C LYS A 18 1.52 36.32 9.89
N GLY A 19 1.47 35.34 10.81
CA GLY A 19 2.43 34.23 10.88
C GLY A 19 3.70 34.58 11.68
N ASP A 20 3.67 35.65 12.45
CA ASP A 20 4.76 36.12 13.30
C ASP A 20 4.66 35.65 14.77
N GLY A 21 3.77 34.69 15.04
CA GLY A 21 3.48 34.18 16.39
C GLY A 21 2.38 34.97 17.10
N SER A 22 1.94 36.13 16.56
CA SER A 22 0.84 36.92 17.11
C SER A 22 -0.47 36.63 16.36
N TYR A 23 -1.59 36.82 17.05
CA TYR A 23 -2.92 36.76 16.47
C TYR A 23 -3.89 37.71 17.18
N THR A 24 -4.98 38.02 16.52
CA THR A 24 -6.09 38.77 17.09
C THR A 24 -7.40 38.01 16.93
N ILE A 25 -8.31 38.14 17.89
CA ILE A 25 -9.68 37.61 17.80
C ILE A 25 -10.64 38.77 18.04
N ALA A 26 -11.61 38.92 17.15
CA ALA A 26 -12.65 39.96 17.26
C ALA A 26 -14.00 39.41 16.82
N PRO A 27 -15.11 39.91 17.36
CA PRO A 27 -16.44 39.63 16.81
C PRO A 27 -16.55 40.18 15.38
N CYS A 28 -17.32 39.49 14.54
CA CYS A 28 -17.63 39.94 13.18
C CYS A 28 -19.10 39.65 12.83
N THR A 29 -19.60 40.34 11.83
CA THR A 29 -20.95 40.11 11.32
C THR A 29 -21.03 38.75 10.58
N VAL A 30 -22.23 38.18 10.58
CA VAL A 30 -22.53 36.96 9.82
C VAL A 30 -23.14 37.32 8.48
N GLY A 31 -22.70 36.68 7.41
CA GLY A 31 -23.17 36.90 6.03
C GLY A 31 -22.25 36.29 4.98
N ASP A 32 -22.50 36.61 3.72
CA ASP A 32 -21.76 36.05 2.59
C ASP A 32 -20.61 36.92 2.11
N GLY A 33 -20.42 38.09 2.71
CA GLY A 33 -19.33 39.02 2.37
C GLY A 33 -17.95 38.48 2.71
N PRO A 34 -16.90 39.02 2.07
CA PRO A 34 -15.52 38.53 2.23
C PRO A 34 -15.00 38.66 3.68
N ASP A 35 -15.46 39.67 4.42
CA ASP A 35 -15.08 39.94 5.79
C ASP A 35 -16.15 39.53 6.84
N GLN A 36 -17.05 38.65 6.45
CA GLN A 36 -18.15 38.17 7.29
C GLN A 36 -17.98 36.66 7.57
N ALA A 37 -18.44 36.21 8.74
CA ALA A 37 -18.53 34.79 9.05
C ALA A 37 -19.69 34.15 8.26
N PRO A 38 -19.56 32.89 7.79
CA PRO A 38 -20.70 32.17 7.23
C PRO A 38 -21.78 31.97 8.28
N ALA A 39 -23.04 31.79 7.86
CA ALA A 39 -24.15 31.54 8.79
C ALA A 39 -23.88 30.35 9.71
N ARG A 40 -23.22 29.33 9.23
CA ARG A 40 -22.68 28.19 9.99
C ARG A 40 -21.44 27.65 9.29
N GLY A 41 -20.35 27.44 10.04
CA GLY A 41 -19.12 26.87 9.50
C GLY A 41 -17.93 27.81 9.63
N THR A 42 -16.91 27.56 8.82
CA THR A 42 -15.66 28.31 8.85
C THR A 42 -15.25 28.71 7.44
N ARG A 43 -14.86 29.98 7.28
CA ARG A 43 -14.23 30.53 6.08
C ARG A 43 -12.79 30.86 6.40
N ILE A 44 -11.85 30.40 5.58
CA ILE A 44 -10.43 30.70 5.73
C ILE A 44 -9.98 31.46 4.49
N THR A 45 -9.44 32.68 4.70
CA THR A 45 -8.87 33.51 3.63
C THR A 45 -7.35 33.52 3.77
N LEU A 46 -6.66 33.02 2.75
CA LEU A 46 -5.21 33.00 2.68
C LEU A 46 -4.73 34.15 1.79
N HIS A 47 -3.94 35.06 2.35
CA HIS A 47 -3.26 36.11 1.57
C HIS A 47 -1.93 35.53 1.08
N VAL A 48 -1.94 35.08 -0.19
CA VAL A 48 -0.79 34.40 -0.80
C VAL A 48 0.33 35.43 -1.09
N LYS A 49 1.57 35.04 -0.79
CA LYS A 49 2.76 35.86 -1.09
C LYS A 49 2.90 36.05 -2.61
N GLU A 50 3.51 37.15 -3.03
CA GLU A 50 3.66 37.52 -4.45
C GLU A 50 4.33 36.41 -5.28
N GLN A 51 5.37 35.80 -4.73
CA GLN A 51 6.12 34.71 -5.38
C GLN A 51 5.27 33.46 -5.66
N ASP A 52 4.21 33.23 -4.87
CA ASP A 52 3.38 32.01 -4.94
C ASP A 52 2.05 32.24 -5.65
N LYS A 53 1.73 33.50 -6.02
CA LYS A 53 0.44 33.89 -6.62
C LYS A 53 0.15 33.14 -7.93
N THR A 54 1.15 32.99 -8.79
CA THR A 54 0.98 32.33 -10.09
C THR A 54 0.54 30.87 -9.90
N LEU A 55 1.14 30.15 -8.95
CA LEU A 55 0.80 28.76 -8.69
C LEU A 55 -0.56 28.66 -7.98
N ALA A 56 -0.85 29.54 -7.03
CA ALA A 56 -2.12 29.54 -6.32
C ALA A 56 -3.32 29.96 -7.19
N ALA A 57 -3.09 30.80 -8.21
CA ALA A 57 -4.11 31.19 -9.19
C ALA A 57 -4.38 30.12 -10.26
N ALA A 58 -3.49 29.15 -10.45
CA ALA A 58 -3.64 28.10 -11.43
C ALA A 58 -4.62 27.02 -10.93
N GLU A 59 -5.85 27.01 -11.40
CA GLU A 59 -6.89 26.05 -11.01
C GLU A 59 -6.43 24.61 -11.15
N TRP A 60 -5.73 24.26 -12.24
CA TRP A 60 -5.19 22.91 -12.48
C TRP A 60 -4.18 22.47 -11.38
N ALA A 61 -3.38 23.41 -10.85
CA ALA A 61 -2.41 23.10 -9.81
C ALA A 61 -3.11 22.80 -8.48
N VAL A 62 -4.12 23.62 -8.13
CA VAL A 62 -4.94 23.39 -6.93
C VAL A 62 -5.74 22.08 -7.07
N GLU A 63 -6.34 21.84 -8.23
CA GLU A 63 -7.06 20.58 -8.51
C GLU A 63 -6.15 19.35 -8.36
N SER A 64 -4.91 19.43 -8.87
CA SER A 64 -3.92 18.37 -8.74
C SER A 64 -3.58 18.06 -7.28
N VAL A 65 -3.40 19.10 -6.45
CA VAL A 65 -3.15 18.94 -5.01
C VAL A 65 -4.36 18.33 -4.31
N LEU A 66 -5.57 18.81 -4.61
CA LEU A 66 -6.81 18.25 -4.04
C LEU A 66 -7.00 16.79 -4.41
N LYS A 67 -6.80 16.44 -5.68
CA LYS A 67 -6.86 15.04 -6.14
C LYS A 67 -5.81 14.16 -5.48
N LYS A 68 -4.62 14.69 -5.24
CA LYS A 68 -3.54 13.94 -4.61
C LYS A 68 -3.79 13.65 -3.14
N TYR A 69 -4.22 14.65 -2.37
CA TYR A 69 -4.28 14.54 -0.92
C TYR A 69 -5.70 14.30 -0.36
N SER A 70 -6.73 14.70 -1.11
CA SER A 70 -8.12 14.72 -0.63
C SER A 70 -9.08 13.89 -1.49
N ALA A 71 -8.57 13.07 -2.42
CA ALA A 71 -9.40 12.26 -3.32
C ALA A 71 -10.43 11.39 -2.59
N PHE A 72 -10.06 10.88 -1.42
CA PHE A 72 -10.84 9.92 -0.65
C PHE A 72 -11.50 10.49 0.60
N VAL A 73 -11.43 11.79 0.81
CA VAL A 73 -12.08 12.44 1.95
C VAL A 73 -13.58 12.19 1.90
N GLY A 74 -14.17 11.81 3.05
CA GLY A 74 -15.57 11.37 3.15
C GLY A 74 -16.60 12.48 2.98
N PHE A 75 -16.18 13.72 2.79
CA PHE A 75 -17.03 14.89 2.56
C PHE A 75 -16.82 15.43 1.15
N PRO A 76 -17.86 16.05 0.52
CA PRO A 76 -17.70 16.66 -0.79
C PRO A 76 -16.68 17.80 -0.72
N VAL A 77 -15.65 17.71 -1.57
CA VAL A 77 -14.67 18.77 -1.77
C VAL A 77 -14.97 19.41 -3.13
N THR A 78 -15.20 20.71 -3.15
CA THR A 78 -15.47 21.45 -4.38
C THR A 78 -14.39 22.50 -4.62
N LEU A 79 -13.99 22.64 -5.89
CA LEU A 79 -13.11 23.72 -6.37
C LEU A 79 -13.92 24.57 -7.32
N ASN A 80 -14.09 25.86 -7.00
CA ASN A 80 -14.90 26.80 -7.80
C ASN A 80 -16.31 26.26 -8.11
N GLY A 81 -16.94 25.59 -7.12
CA GLY A 81 -18.26 25.00 -7.28
C GLY A 81 -18.32 23.62 -7.95
N LYS A 82 -17.21 23.14 -8.52
CA LYS A 82 -17.13 21.81 -9.16
C LYS A 82 -16.58 20.78 -8.15
N ARG A 83 -17.28 19.65 -7.99
CA ARG A 83 -16.82 18.56 -7.12
C ARG A 83 -15.54 17.93 -7.68
N THR A 84 -14.51 17.79 -6.83
CA THR A 84 -13.19 17.26 -7.20
C THR A 84 -12.93 15.85 -6.65
N ASN A 85 -13.52 15.50 -5.50
CA ASN A 85 -13.37 14.17 -4.90
C ASN A 85 -14.57 13.28 -5.28
N SER A 86 -14.37 12.36 -6.19
CA SER A 86 -15.40 11.43 -6.65
C SER A 86 -15.02 9.95 -6.50
N ILE A 87 -13.84 9.67 -5.95
CA ILE A 87 -13.33 8.30 -5.84
C ILE A 87 -13.68 7.74 -4.47
N ASP A 88 -14.29 6.56 -4.48
CA ASP A 88 -14.63 5.84 -3.25
C ASP A 88 -13.39 5.26 -2.57
N ALA A 89 -13.32 5.41 -1.26
CA ALA A 89 -12.31 4.76 -0.42
C ALA A 89 -12.64 3.27 -0.24
N LEU A 90 -12.32 2.45 -1.23
CA LEU A 90 -12.73 1.04 -1.28
C LEU A 90 -12.27 0.24 -0.05
N TRP A 91 -11.14 0.59 0.58
CA TRP A 91 -10.65 -0.07 1.78
C TRP A 91 -11.54 0.12 3.02
N THR A 92 -12.48 1.06 2.97
CA THR A 92 -13.45 1.29 4.06
C THR A 92 -14.75 0.50 3.90
N LYS A 93 -15.00 -0.07 2.72
CA LYS A 93 -16.14 -0.94 2.43
C LYS A 93 -15.88 -2.35 2.94
N ARG A 94 -16.91 -3.17 3.05
CA ARG A 94 -16.73 -4.60 3.31
C ARG A 94 -16.14 -5.28 2.08
N ALA A 95 -15.34 -6.33 2.27
CA ALA A 95 -14.70 -7.05 1.16
C ALA A 95 -15.71 -7.58 0.13
N SER A 96 -16.92 -7.96 0.59
CA SER A 96 -18.03 -8.44 -0.26
C SER A 96 -18.71 -7.35 -1.08
N GLU A 97 -18.52 -6.08 -0.73
CA GLU A 97 -19.12 -4.93 -1.42
C GLU A 97 -18.20 -4.36 -2.51
N VAL A 98 -16.98 -4.88 -2.63
CA VAL A 98 -15.99 -4.43 -3.61
C VAL A 98 -15.88 -5.48 -4.72
N SER A 99 -16.33 -5.12 -5.92
CA SER A 99 -16.21 -6.00 -7.10
C SER A 99 -14.75 -6.19 -7.52
N ASP A 100 -14.48 -7.19 -8.35
CA ASP A 100 -13.13 -7.42 -8.87
C ASP A 100 -12.75 -6.35 -9.90
N GLU A 101 -13.72 -5.80 -10.63
CA GLU A 101 -13.54 -4.68 -11.55
C GLU A 101 -13.13 -3.40 -10.81
N ASP A 102 -13.88 -3.05 -9.75
CA ASP A 102 -13.56 -1.88 -8.92
C ASP A 102 -12.19 -2.02 -8.25
N ALA A 103 -11.89 -3.21 -7.72
CA ALA A 103 -10.60 -3.49 -7.10
C ALA A 103 -9.45 -3.38 -8.11
N THR A 104 -9.65 -3.87 -9.34
CA THR A 104 -8.64 -3.77 -10.41
C THR A 104 -8.43 -2.33 -10.87
N ALA A 105 -9.51 -1.56 -11.03
CA ALA A 105 -9.44 -0.15 -11.35
C ALA A 105 -8.71 0.64 -10.24
N PHE A 106 -9.01 0.32 -8.99
CA PHE A 106 -8.36 0.90 -7.83
C PHE A 106 -6.86 0.54 -7.75
N TYR A 107 -6.51 -0.72 -7.99
CA TYR A 107 -5.12 -1.18 -8.04
C TYR A 107 -4.31 -0.40 -9.09
N ARG A 108 -4.87 -0.20 -10.29
CA ARG A 108 -4.24 0.57 -11.36
C ARG A 108 -4.08 2.04 -10.97
N PHE A 109 -5.10 2.61 -10.32
CA PHE A 109 -5.07 4.01 -9.90
C PHE A 109 -4.02 4.26 -8.79
N VAL A 110 -4.02 3.44 -7.73
CA VAL A 110 -3.13 3.65 -6.58
C VAL A 110 -1.72 3.15 -6.85
N GLY A 111 -1.58 2.01 -7.54
CA GLY A 111 -0.29 1.36 -7.79
C GLY A 111 0.42 1.86 -9.05
N GLY A 112 -0.22 2.69 -9.89
CA GLY A 112 0.30 3.06 -11.21
C GLY A 112 0.54 1.85 -12.11
N ALA A 113 -0.19 0.75 -11.88
CA ALA A 113 -0.03 -0.51 -12.57
C ALA A 113 -0.86 -0.58 -13.85
N ILE A 114 -0.40 -1.34 -14.83
CA ILE A 114 -1.13 -1.58 -16.09
C ILE A 114 -1.77 -2.97 -16.10
N ASP A 115 -1.24 -3.88 -15.32
CA ASP A 115 -1.69 -5.27 -15.18
C ASP A 115 -2.95 -5.41 -14.30
N THR A 116 -3.33 -6.65 -14.04
CA THR A 116 -4.33 -7.02 -13.04
C THR A 116 -3.62 -7.64 -11.84
N PRO A 117 -4.11 -7.45 -10.60
CA PRO A 117 -3.48 -8.06 -9.45
C PRO A 117 -3.71 -9.59 -9.44
N ALA A 118 -2.67 -10.36 -9.11
CA ALA A 118 -2.80 -11.79 -8.91
C ALA A 118 -3.65 -12.11 -7.68
N PHE A 119 -3.42 -11.39 -6.60
CA PHE A 119 -4.15 -11.57 -5.35
C PHE A 119 -4.53 -10.22 -4.74
N ARG A 120 -5.68 -10.22 -4.04
CA ARG A 120 -6.23 -9.08 -3.31
C ARG A 120 -6.42 -9.45 -1.85
N LEU A 121 -5.86 -8.66 -0.96
CA LEU A 121 -6.06 -8.74 0.48
C LEU A 121 -6.81 -7.50 0.96
N HIS A 122 -8.03 -7.68 1.42
CA HIS A 122 -8.83 -6.66 2.05
C HIS A 122 -9.01 -7.05 3.53
N PHE A 123 -8.50 -6.25 4.45
CA PHE A 123 -8.65 -6.53 5.88
C PHE A 123 -8.82 -5.26 6.71
N SER A 124 -9.45 -5.43 7.86
CA SER A 124 -9.53 -4.43 8.92
C SER A 124 -9.10 -5.03 10.26
N ALA A 125 -8.59 -4.18 11.13
CA ALA A 125 -8.27 -4.50 12.52
C ALA A 125 -8.59 -3.28 13.37
N ASP A 126 -9.12 -3.52 14.58
CA ASP A 126 -9.46 -2.45 15.51
C ASP A 126 -8.55 -2.47 16.76
N SER A 127 -7.68 -3.48 16.88
CA SER A 127 -6.70 -3.63 17.97
C SER A 127 -5.46 -4.41 17.46
N PRO A 128 -4.23 -4.06 17.86
CA PRO A 128 -3.84 -2.95 18.74
C PRO A 128 -3.86 -1.57 18.05
N LEU A 129 -4.05 -1.51 16.74
CA LEU A 129 -4.19 -0.30 15.93
C LEU A 129 -5.46 -0.40 15.11
N THR A 130 -6.10 0.74 14.86
CA THR A 130 -7.26 0.83 13.97
C THR A 130 -6.78 0.93 12.53
N ILE A 131 -6.82 -0.21 11.83
CA ILE A 131 -6.30 -0.34 10.46
C ILE A 131 -7.42 -0.73 9.51
N ARG A 132 -7.48 -0.10 8.36
CA ARG A 132 -8.27 -0.51 7.20
C ARG A 132 -7.36 -0.55 5.99
N SER A 133 -7.36 -1.63 5.23
CA SER A 133 -6.43 -1.75 4.12
C SER A 133 -6.96 -2.57 2.97
N LEU A 134 -6.52 -2.19 1.78
CA LEU A 134 -6.74 -2.90 0.53
C LEU A 134 -5.40 -3.04 -0.17
N LEU A 135 -4.85 -4.26 -0.13
CA LEU A 135 -3.52 -4.59 -0.61
C LEU A 135 -3.59 -5.55 -1.77
N PHE A 136 -2.60 -5.47 -2.65
CA PHE A 136 -2.54 -6.25 -3.87
C PHE A 136 -1.15 -6.88 -4.07
N ALA A 137 -1.14 -8.10 -4.56
CA ALA A 137 0.03 -8.74 -5.13
C ALA A 137 -0.04 -8.57 -6.66
N PRO A 138 0.96 -7.92 -7.30
CA PRO A 138 1.04 -7.84 -8.75
C PRO A 138 1.12 -9.22 -9.40
N THR A 139 0.66 -9.34 -10.64
CA THR A 139 0.81 -10.58 -11.43
C THR A 139 2.24 -10.72 -11.93
N ASP A 140 2.87 -9.62 -12.32
CA ASP A 140 4.21 -9.61 -12.85
C ASP A 140 5.21 -8.95 -11.89
N ASN A 141 6.47 -9.38 -11.99
CA ASN A 141 7.54 -8.79 -11.19
C ASN A 141 7.77 -7.33 -11.62
N PRO A 142 7.52 -6.35 -10.73
CA PRO A 142 7.61 -4.93 -11.07
C PRO A 142 9.03 -4.46 -11.40
N GLU A 143 10.06 -5.25 -11.09
CA GLU A 143 11.47 -4.95 -11.39
C GLU A 143 11.94 -5.52 -12.73
N ARG A 144 11.18 -6.41 -13.36
CA ARG A 144 11.54 -7.08 -14.63
C ARG A 144 10.91 -6.46 -15.88
N GLY A 145 10.09 -5.41 -15.77
CA GLY A 145 9.41 -4.80 -16.90
C GLY A 145 10.31 -3.87 -17.74
N PHE A 146 9.83 -3.52 -18.96
CA PHE A 146 10.49 -2.56 -19.88
C PHE A 146 10.66 -1.15 -19.24
N ALA A 147 9.94 -0.89 -18.16
CA ALA A 147 10.08 0.28 -17.30
C ALA A 147 10.87 -0.05 -16.03
N GLY A 148 11.71 -1.07 -16.05
CA GLY A 148 12.47 -1.57 -14.88
C GLY A 148 13.15 -0.49 -14.05
N LYS A 149 12.34 0.32 -13.39
CA LYS A 149 12.78 1.12 -12.28
C LYS A 149 13.06 0.13 -11.18
N GLN A 150 14.33 -0.07 -10.90
CA GLN A 150 14.74 -0.66 -9.64
C GLN A 150 13.94 0.06 -8.57
N LEU A 151 13.01 -0.64 -7.94
CA LEU A 151 12.20 -0.05 -6.87
C LEU A 151 13.21 0.33 -5.80
N ASP A 152 13.26 1.61 -5.51
CA ASP A 152 14.09 2.14 -4.43
C ASP A 152 13.72 1.32 -3.19
N GLY A 153 14.66 0.52 -2.68
CA GLY A 153 14.39 -0.48 -1.65
C GLY A 153 13.77 0.09 -0.37
N ASP A 154 13.86 1.41 -0.25
CA ASP A 154 13.32 2.18 0.86
C ASP A 154 11.86 2.65 0.62
N GLN A 155 11.32 2.44 -0.58
CA GLN A 155 9.95 2.84 -0.93
C GLN A 155 9.04 1.63 -1.05
N SER A 156 8.11 1.49 -0.13
CA SER A 156 7.00 0.55 -0.30
C SER A 156 6.04 1.07 -1.37
N GLY A 157 5.43 0.16 -2.13
CA GLY A 157 4.36 0.54 -3.07
C GLY A 157 3.03 0.84 -2.37
N LEU A 158 3.05 1.14 -1.06
CA LEU A 158 1.87 1.42 -0.25
C LEU A 158 1.70 2.90 -0.03
N ALA A 159 0.47 3.38 -0.16
CA ALA A 159 0.07 4.70 0.28
C ALA A 159 -0.48 4.62 1.71
N LEU A 160 0.08 5.44 2.60
CA LEU A 160 -0.35 5.56 3.99
C LEU A 160 -1.35 6.72 4.11
N TYR A 161 -2.50 6.40 4.66
CA TYR A 161 -3.57 7.34 4.98
C TYR A 161 -3.81 7.38 6.48
N SER A 162 -4.36 8.48 6.95
CA SER A 162 -4.98 8.59 8.25
C SER A 162 -6.37 9.22 8.06
N ARG A 163 -7.42 8.49 8.43
CA ARG A 163 -8.81 8.92 8.27
C ARG A 163 -9.13 9.41 6.86
N ARG A 164 -8.66 8.63 5.85
CA ARG A 164 -8.80 8.91 4.40
C ARG A 164 -8.03 10.14 3.88
N VAL A 165 -7.17 10.75 4.70
CA VAL A 165 -6.26 11.82 4.27
C VAL A 165 -4.91 11.21 3.97
N LEU A 166 -4.33 11.52 2.80
CA LEU A 166 -3.02 11.02 2.41
C LEU A 166 -1.92 11.62 3.28
N ILE A 167 -1.20 10.76 4.00
CA ILE A 167 -0.03 11.13 4.79
C ILE A 167 1.24 10.99 3.93
N GLN A 168 1.40 9.81 3.31
CA GLN A 168 2.57 9.53 2.46
C GLN A 168 2.21 8.58 1.32
N GLN A 169 2.61 8.97 0.11
CA GLN A 169 2.45 8.18 -1.09
C GLN A 169 3.53 7.15 -1.21
N ASN A 170 3.90 6.20 -1.16
CA ASN A 170 5.06 5.30 -1.06
C ASN A 170 5.68 5.42 0.33
N ALA A 171 4.97 4.89 1.32
CA ALA A 171 5.36 4.98 2.71
C ALA A 171 6.69 4.26 2.96
N ARG A 172 7.73 5.05 3.24
CA ARG A 172 9.07 4.54 3.55
C ARG A 172 9.07 3.88 4.93
N GLY A 173 9.84 2.81 5.07
CA GLY A 173 9.99 2.10 6.35
C GLY A 173 8.74 1.36 6.83
N LEU A 174 7.63 1.39 6.08
CA LEU A 174 6.40 0.70 6.45
C LEU A 174 6.48 -0.81 6.23
N LEU A 175 7.16 -1.26 5.17
CA LEU A 175 7.34 -2.67 4.88
C LEU A 175 8.83 -3.02 4.81
N PRO A 176 9.22 -4.25 5.16
CA PRO A 176 10.57 -4.72 4.93
C PRO A 176 10.87 -4.77 3.43
N GLN A 177 12.14 -4.62 3.07
CA GLN A 177 12.61 -4.50 1.69
C GLN A 177 12.10 -5.61 0.76
N PHE A 178 12.05 -6.83 1.25
CA PHE A 178 11.57 -7.97 0.46
C PHE A 178 10.08 -7.90 0.12
N MET A 179 9.32 -6.97 0.71
CA MET A 179 7.90 -6.74 0.41
C MET A 179 7.65 -5.48 -0.44
N ARG A 180 8.66 -4.86 -1.01
CA ARG A 180 8.56 -3.66 -1.86
C ARG A 180 7.66 -3.82 -3.09
N TRP A 181 7.32 -5.05 -3.44
CA TRP A 181 6.38 -5.39 -4.51
C TRP A 181 4.92 -5.19 -4.14
N VAL A 182 4.57 -5.14 -2.86
CA VAL A 182 3.18 -4.97 -2.40
C VAL A 182 2.67 -3.59 -2.81
N ARG A 183 1.45 -3.53 -3.32
CA ARG A 183 0.77 -2.31 -3.74
C ARG A 183 -0.52 -2.11 -2.96
N GLY A 184 -0.98 -0.87 -2.85
CA GLY A 184 -2.28 -0.59 -2.25
C GLY A 184 -2.29 0.52 -1.22
N VAL A 185 -3.27 0.45 -0.33
CA VAL A 185 -3.55 1.47 0.68
C VAL A 185 -3.60 0.87 2.07
N VAL A 186 -2.99 1.56 3.01
CA VAL A 186 -3.13 1.36 4.44
C VAL A 186 -3.63 2.64 5.06
N ASP A 187 -4.78 2.59 5.71
CA ASP A 187 -5.38 3.69 6.47
C ASP A 187 -5.32 3.33 7.96
N CYS A 188 -4.59 4.11 8.75
CA CYS A 188 -4.44 3.91 10.18
C CYS A 188 -4.85 5.19 10.91
N GLU A 189 -5.90 5.09 11.72
CA GLU A 189 -6.45 6.24 12.45
C GLU A 189 -5.54 6.74 13.58
N ASP A 190 -4.64 5.87 14.04
CA ASP A 190 -3.68 6.19 15.11
C ASP A 190 -2.50 7.03 14.61
N VAL A 191 -2.31 7.15 13.29
CA VAL A 191 -1.29 8.02 12.68
C VAL A 191 -1.76 9.47 12.71
N PRO A 192 -1.04 10.38 13.40
CA PRO A 192 -1.45 11.77 13.48
C PRO A 192 -1.30 12.49 12.14
N LEU A 193 -2.27 13.37 11.82
CA LEU A 193 -2.32 14.10 10.54
C LEU A 193 -1.23 15.18 10.40
N ASN A 194 -0.68 15.65 11.51
CA ASN A 194 0.31 16.72 11.56
C ASN A 194 1.76 16.25 11.68
N ILE A 195 1.99 14.96 11.49
CA ILE A 195 3.34 14.40 11.62
C ILE A 195 4.23 14.82 10.44
N SER A 196 5.46 15.24 10.73
CA SER A 196 6.44 15.51 9.69
C SER A 196 6.89 14.19 9.03
N ARG A 197 7.24 14.22 7.74
CA ARG A 197 7.71 13.02 7.01
C ARG A 197 8.95 12.38 7.65
N GLU A 198 9.83 13.20 8.23
CA GLU A 198 11.06 12.75 8.92
C GLU A 198 10.73 12.05 10.24
N SER A 199 9.79 12.59 11.02
CA SER A 199 9.35 12.00 12.29
C SER A 199 8.55 10.71 12.11
N LEU A 200 8.02 10.47 10.91
CA LEU A 200 7.21 9.29 10.60
C LEU A 200 8.08 8.04 10.45
N GLN A 201 9.25 8.17 9.81
CA GLN A 201 10.10 7.04 9.43
C GLN A 201 10.65 6.27 10.65
N ASP A 202 10.97 6.95 11.73
CA ASP A 202 11.59 6.37 12.93
C ASP A 202 10.61 6.12 14.07
N SER A 203 9.30 6.26 13.82
CA SER A 203 8.32 6.08 14.89
C SER A 203 8.04 4.61 15.18
N ASP A 204 7.97 4.27 16.47
CA ASP A 204 7.54 2.95 16.94
C ASP A 204 6.18 2.55 16.39
N LEU A 205 5.32 3.53 16.11
CA LEU A 205 4.01 3.32 15.52
C LEU A 205 4.12 2.74 14.10
N ILE A 206 4.98 3.32 13.25
CA ILE A 206 5.18 2.84 11.86
C ILE A 206 5.80 1.45 11.87
N ARG A 207 6.75 1.17 12.75
CA ARG A 207 7.34 -0.16 12.89
C ARG A 207 6.28 -1.19 13.28
N ARG A 208 5.44 -0.92 14.29
CA ARG A 208 4.34 -1.80 14.70
C ARG A 208 3.31 -2.01 13.60
N LEU A 209 2.94 -0.94 12.91
CA LEU A 209 2.02 -1.00 11.77
C LEU A 209 2.59 -1.89 10.66
N GLY A 210 3.87 -1.71 10.33
CA GLY A 210 4.59 -2.52 9.36
C GLY A 210 4.63 -4.01 9.71
N ASP A 211 4.91 -4.33 10.98
CA ASP A 211 4.90 -5.72 11.47
C ASP A 211 3.52 -6.38 11.33
N ILE A 212 2.45 -5.66 11.67
CA ILE A 212 1.08 -6.17 11.55
C ILE A 212 0.76 -6.45 10.08
N ILE A 213 1.07 -5.51 9.19
CA ILE A 213 0.80 -5.66 7.75
C ILE A 213 1.63 -6.80 7.16
N THR A 214 2.93 -6.85 7.47
CA THR A 214 3.84 -7.90 7.00
C THR A 214 3.32 -9.29 7.38
N LYS A 215 3.04 -9.52 8.65
CA LYS A 215 2.48 -10.79 9.14
C LYS A 215 1.15 -11.14 8.48
N ARG A 216 0.30 -10.14 8.26
CA ARG A 216 -1.00 -10.34 7.62
C ARG A 216 -0.87 -10.74 6.16
N VAL A 217 0.03 -10.10 5.40
CA VAL A 217 0.30 -10.45 4.00
C VAL A 217 0.91 -11.85 3.89
N LEU A 218 1.90 -12.18 4.73
CA LEU A 218 2.52 -13.52 4.73
C LEU A 218 1.50 -14.63 5.05
N LYS A 219 0.66 -14.41 6.06
CA LYS A 219 -0.43 -15.33 6.40
C LYS A 219 -1.41 -15.50 5.22
N PHE A 220 -1.80 -14.40 4.60
CA PHE A 220 -2.68 -14.41 3.43
C PHE A 220 -2.09 -15.20 2.26
N LEU A 221 -0.80 -15.00 1.95
CA LEU A 221 -0.11 -15.77 0.92
C LEU A 221 -0.11 -17.27 1.24
N GLY A 222 0.08 -17.65 2.51
CA GLY A 222 -0.02 -19.04 2.96
C GLY A 222 -1.42 -19.62 2.76
N GLU A 223 -2.47 -18.83 3.00
CA GLU A 223 -3.85 -19.23 2.72
C GLU A 223 -4.10 -19.40 1.20
N ARG A 224 -3.55 -18.50 0.38
CA ARG A 224 -3.65 -18.62 -1.10
C ARG A 224 -2.89 -19.83 -1.62
N ALA A 225 -1.70 -20.09 -1.11
CA ALA A 225 -0.89 -21.26 -1.46
C ALA A 225 -1.61 -22.58 -1.21
N LYS A 226 -2.50 -22.63 -0.21
CA LYS A 226 -3.32 -23.83 0.12
C LYS A 226 -4.61 -23.88 -0.70
N LYS A 227 -5.29 -22.74 -0.91
CA LYS A 227 -6.61 -22.67 -1.56
C LYS A 227 -6.52 -22.66 -3.09
N GLU A 228 -5.48 -22.06 -3.63
CA GLU A 228 -5.26 -21.85 -5.06
C GLU A 228 -3.81 -22.24 -5.44
N PRO A 229 -3.41 -23.52 -5.24
CA PRO A 229 -2.01 -23.95 -5.34
C PRO A 229 -1.40 -23.71 -6.73
N GLU A 230 -2.13 -23.97 -7.81
CA GLU A 230 -1.65 -23.76 -9.18
C GLU A 230 -1.38 -22.27 -9.47
N LYS A 231 -2.35 -21.42 -9.14
CA LYS A 231 -2.21 -19.97 -9.29
C LYS A 231 -1.08 -19.41 -8.42
N TYR A 232 -0.91 -19.97 -7.21
CA TYR A 232 0.19 -19.56 -6.33
C TYR A 232 1.55 -19.94 -6.91
N VAL A 233 1.71 -21.14 -7.47
CA VAL A 233 2.96 -21.60 -8.09
C VAL A 233 3.31 -20.74 -9.31
N GLU A 234 2.33 -20.42 -10.16
CA GLU A 234 2.55 -19.49 -11.28
C GLU A 234 3.03 -18.12 -10.80
N TRP A 235 2.34 -17.55 -9.83
CA TRP A 235 2.72 -16.29 -9.21
C TRP A 235 4.12 -16.36 -8.56
N TYR A 236 4.39 -17.45 -7.84
CA TYR A 236 5.69 -17.66 -7.20
C TYR A 236 6.84 -17.73 -8.21
N GLY A 237 6.62 -18.31 -9.37
CA GLY A 237 7.61 -18.36 -10.45
C GLY A 237 8.15 -16.97 -10.83
N LYS A 238 7.32 -15.94 -10.70
CA LYS A 238 7.65 -14.56 -11.02
C LYS A 238 8.13 -13.76 -9.79
N MET A 239 7.54 -14.02 -8.63
CA MET A 239 7.68 -13.22 -7.40
C MET A 239 8.53 -13.87 -6.30
N GLY A 240 8.86 -15.15 -6.45
CA GLY A 240 9.55 -15.94 -5.42
C GLY A 240 10.93 -15.40 -5.03
N VAL A 241 11.57 -14.63 -5.90
CA VAL A 241 12.85 -13.95 -5.60
C VAL A 241 12.73 -13.06 -4.36
N PHE A 242 11.63 -12.31 -4.22
CA PHE A 242 11.40 -11.43 -3.08
C PHE A 242 11.25 -12.21 -1.77
N LEU A 243 10.53 -13.35 -1.81
CA LEU A 243 10.38 -14.20 -0.63
C LEU A 243 11.70 -14.84 -0.20
N LYS A 244 12.55 -15.21 -1.19
CA LYS A 244 13.89 -15.72 -0.94
C LYS A 244 14.81 -14.64 -0.35
N GLU A 245 14.72 -13.39 -0.84
CA GLU A 245 15.40 -12.25 -0.23
C GLU A 245 15.02 -12.08 1.26
N GLY A 246 13.74 -12.23 1.58
CA GLY A 246 13.26 -12.14 2.96
C GLY A 246 13.87 -13.19 3.89
N ILE A 247 14.20 -14.38 3.37
CA ILE A 247 14.90 -15.43 4.14
C ILE A 247 16.39 -15.14 4.30
N CYS A 248 17.00 -14.51 3.30
CA CYS A 248 18.45 -14.24 3.30
C CYS A 248 18.82 -12.87 3.87
N GLY A 249 17.84 -11.98 4.08
CA GLY A 249 18.08 -10.62 4.56
C GLY A 249 18.34 -10.52 6.06
N ASP A 250 18.78 -9.35 6.49
CA ASP A 250 19.17 -9.07 7.90
C ASP A 250 18.03 -9.27 8.91
N GLN A 251 16.77 -9.13 8.46
CA GLN A 251 15.57 -9.32 9.27
C GLN A 251 14.96 -10.74 9.14
N SER A 252 15.70 -11.68 8.57
CA SER A 252 15.22 -13.05 8.32
C SER A 252 14.71 -13.74 9.59
N TYR A 253 15.33 -13.50 10.73
CA TYR A 253 14.93 -14.05 12.02
C TYR A 253 13.51 -13.70 12.44
N LEU A 254 12.98 -12.53 12.00
CA LEU A 254 11.63 -12.08 12.35
C LEU A 254 10.54 -12.82 11.55
N TYR A 255 10.84 -13.24 10.32
CA TYR A 255 9.82 -13.72 9.38
C TYR A 255 10.10 -15.11 8.82
N LYS A 256 11.22 -15.74 9.20
CA LYS A 256 11.65 -17.04 8.66
C LYS A 256 10.57 -18.10 8.73
N ASP A 257 9.93 -18.27 9.91
CA ASP A 257 8.90 -19.28 10.10
C ASP A 257 7.64 -19.03 9.23
N SER A 258 7.36 -17.77 8.94
CA SER A 258 6.24 -17.38 8.07
C SER A 258 6.58 -17.48 6.58
N LEU A 259 7.85 -17.29 6.22
CA LEU A 259 8.33 -17.32 4.83
C LEU A 259 8.64 -18.73 4.35
N THR A 260 9.21 -19.59 5.20
CA THR A 260 9.61 -20.94 4.83
C THR A 260 8.48 -21.77 4.17
N PRO A 261 7.25 -21.79 4.68
CA PRO A 261 6.14 -22.53 4.04
C PRO A 261 5.70 -21.95 2.69
N LEU A 262 6.07 -20.70 2.40
CA LEU A 262 5.74 -20.02 1.15
C LEU A 262 6.69 -20.37 0.01
N LEU A 263 7.87 -20.88 0.31
CA LEU A 263 8.87 -21.22 -0.70
C LEU A 263 8.44 -22.40 -1.56
N ARG A 264 8.89 -22.38 -2.82
CA ARG A 264 8.68 -23.47 -3.76
C ARG A 264 10.01 -23.84 -4.41
N PHE A 265 10.20 -25.14 -4.62
CA PHE A 265 11.41 -25.72 -5.19
C PHE A 265 11.03 -26.78 -6.19
N GLU A 266 11.83 -26.94 -7.23
CA GLU A 266 11.71 -28.06 -8.14
C GLU A 266 12.11 -29.37 -7.44
N SER A 267 11.43 -30.46 -7.73
CA SER A 267 11.70 -31.77 -7.14
C SER A 267 11.89 -32.82 -8.21
N SER A 268 12.88 -33.69 -8.01
CA SER A 268 13.13 -34.86 -8.90
C SER A 268 12.00 -35.87 -8.89
N ALA A 269 11.20 -35.94 -7.79
CA ALA A 269 10.05 -36.80 -7.68
C ALA A 269 8.85 -36.37 -8.52
N GLU A 270 8.80 -35.14 -8.98
CA GLU A 270 7.77 -34.66 -9.89
C GLU A 270 8.20 -34.91 -11.34
N ALA A 271 7.86 -36.08 -11.85
CA ALA A 271 8.06 -36.40 -13.27
C ALA A 271 7.25 -35.43 -14.13
N VAL A 272 7.89 -34.79 -15.08
CA VAL A 272 7.24 -33.99 -16.11
C VAL A 272 6.39 -34.93 -16.97
N LYS A 273 5.08 -34.92 -16.79
CA LYS A 273 4.17 -35.60 -17.70
C LYS A 273 4.05 -34.78 -18.98
N GLY A 274 4.71 -35.22 -20.04
CA GLY A 274 4.46 -34.78 -21.41
C GLY A 274 5.33 -33.64 -21.90
N GLU A 275 6.54 -33.94 -22.32
CA GLU A 275 7.25 -33.10 -23.28
C GLU A 275 6.57 -33.22 -24.65
N LYS A 276 5.62 -32.35 -24.91
CA LYS A 276 5.32 -31.87 -26.27
C LYS A 276 5.19 -30.38 -26.12
N ASP A 277 6.13 -29.68 -26.73
CA ASP A 277 6.33 -28.23 -26.73
C ASP A 277 7.20 -27.65 -25.59
N ASP A 278 8.27 -27.06 -26.00
CA ASP A 278 9.37 -26.26 -25.44
C ASP A 278 9.15 -25.39 -24.18
N LYS A 279 8.20 -25.66 -23.33
CA LYS A 279 8.05 -25.02 -22.04
C LYS A 279 8.29 -26.02 -20.91
N PRO A 280 9.37 -25.87 -20.14
CA PRO A 280 9.58 -26.69 -18.95
C PRO A 280 8.49 -26.40 -17.92
N SER A 281 7.46 -27.19 -17.86
CA SER A 281 6.49 -27.23 -16.78
C SER A 281 7.11 -27.95 -15.59
N HIS A 282 7.87 -27.24 -14.78
CA HIS A 282 8.47 -27.82 -13.57
C HIS A 282 7.47 -27.72 -12.43
N ALA A 283 7.00 -28.87 -11.96
CA ALA A 283 6.18 -28.93 -10.76
C ALA A 283 7.01 -28.46 -9.55
N GLN A 284 6.65 -27.34 -9.00
CA GLN A 284 7.28 -26.77 -7.82
C GLN A 284 6.52 -27.18 -6.57
N ILE A 285 7.23 -27.69 -5.57
CA ILE A 285 6.68 -28.16 -4.29
C ILE A 285 7.16 -27.32 -3.12
N SER A 286 6.41 -27.36 -2.02
CA SER A 286 6.86 -26.80 -0.73
C SER A 286 7.80 -27.78 -0.02
N LEU A 287 8.54 -27.29 0.98
CA LEU A 287 9.35 -28.14 1.84
C LEU A 287 8.48 -29.12 2.63
N ASP A 288 7.29 -28.72 3.09
CA ASP A 288 6.35 -29.63 3.76
C ASP A 288 5.92 -30.80 2.86
N GLN A 289 5.69 -30.53 1.57
CA GLN A 289 5.39 -31.59 0.60
C GLN A 289 6.58 -32.52 0.37
N TYR A 290 7.81 -32.00 0.40
CA TYR A 290 9.00 -32.84 0.36
C TYR A 290 9.07 -33.75 1.60
N VAL A 291 8.97 -33.16 2.79
CA VAL A 291 9.04 -33.90 4.07
C VAL A 291 7.95 -34.98 4.15
N SER A 292 6.74 -34.71 3.69
CA SER A 292 5.64 -35.71 3.68
C SER A 292 5.88 -36.93 2.80
N ARG A 293 6.88 -36.89 1.90
CA ARG A 293 7.26 -37.98 1.00
C ARG A 293 8.57 -38.66 1.40
N MET A 294 9.24 -38.14 2.43
CA MET A 294 10.49 -38.72 2.89
C MET A 294 10.26 -40.16 3.41
N PRO A 295 11.13 -41.11 3.07
CA PRO A 295 11.16 -42.39 3.73
C PRO A 295 11.40 -42.24 5.25
N ASP A 296 10.91 -43.20 6.04
CA ASP A 296 10.98 -43.14 7.51
C ASP A 296 12.42 -43.07 8.06
N ASP A 297 13.39 -43.59 7.31
CA ASP A 297 14.82 -43.59 7.65
C ASP A 297 15.54 -42.30 7.20
N GLN A 298 14.93 -41.47 6.33
CA GLN A 298 15.50 -40.22 5.88
C GLN A 298 15.25 -39.11 6.92
N LYS A 299 16.32 -38.47 7.40
CA LYS A 299 16.26 -37.42 8.43
C LYS A 299 16.56 -36.02 7.88
N GLU A 300 17.04 -35.91 6.65
CA GLU A 300 17.52 -34.66 6.08
C GLU A 300 16.90 -34.41 4.69
N ILE A 301 16.76 -33.13 4.35
CA ILE A 301 16.33 -32.71 3.02
C ILE A 301 17.57 -32.66 2.13
N TYR A 302 17.59 -33.46 1.06
CA TYR A 302 18.65 -33.40 0.05
C TYR A 302 18.33 -32.32 -0.97
N TYR A 303 19.33 -31.50 -1.28
CA TYR A 303 19.18 -30.46 -2.30
C TYR A 303 20.40 -30.39 -3.20
N LEU A 304 20.17 -29.95 -4.43
CA LEU A 304 21.20 -29.69 -5.42
C LEU A 304 21.10 -28.27 -5.92
N VAL A 305 22.21 -27.54 -5.90
CA VAL A 305 22.30 -26.21 -6.50
C VAL A 305 22.61 -26.36 -7.99
N ALA A 306 21.65 -26.00 -8.83
CA ALA A 306 21.74 -26.12 -10.29
C ALA A 306 21.60 -24.74 -10.96
N PRO A 307 22.68 -23.96 -11.11
CA PRO A 307 22.62 -22.63 -11.74
C PRO A 307 22.10 -22.66 -13.19
N GLY A 308 22.33 -23.76 -13.92
CA GLY A 308 21.83 -23.99 -15.27
C GLY A 308 20.42 -24.62 -15.34
N GLY A 309 19.76 -24.75 -14.19
CA GLY A 309 18.43 -25.37 -14.09
C GLY A 309 18.46 -26.89 -13.99
N ARG A 310 17.29 -27.50 -13.75
CA ARG A 310 17.11 -28.92 -13.51
C ARG A 310 17.71 -29.84 -14.59
N ARG A 311 17.49 -29.50 -15.87
CA ARG A 311 17.97 -30.30 -16.99
C ARG A 311 19.51 -30.49 -16.97
N GLN A 312 20.24 -29.43 -16.58
CA GLN A 312 21.70 -29.51 -16.42
C GLN A 312 22.07 -30.37 -15.20
N ALA A 313 21.32 -30.24 -14.11
CA ALA A 313 21.53 -31.03 -12.90
C ALA A 313 21.31 -32.52 -13.10
N GLU A 314 20.32 -32.93 -13.91
CA GLU A 314 20.01 -34.32 -14.23
C GLU A 314 21.01 -34.97 -15.18
N ILE A 315 21.74 -34.19 -15.97
CA ILE A 315 22.76 -34.69 -16.92
C ILE A 315 24.16 -34.69 -16.26
N SER A 316 24.34 -33.94 -15.18
CA SER A 316 25.61 -33.86 -14.48
C SER A 316 25.89 -35.19 -13.75
N PRO A 317 27.12 -35.80 -13.94
CA PRO A 317 27.50 -37.02 -13.25
C PRO A 317 27.59 -36.84 -11.74
#